data_696d63d0bd969b594991275fbcc2030c
#
_entry.id   696d63d0bd969b594991275fbcc2030c
#
_cell.length_a   1.000
_cell.length_b   1.000
_cell.length_c   1.000
_cell.angle_alpha   90.00
_cell.angle_beta   90.00
_cell.angle_gamma   90.00
#
_symmetry.space_group_name_H-M   'P 1'
#
loop_
_entity.id
_entity.type
_entity.pdbx_description
1 polymer ?
#
loop_
_entity_poly.entity_id
_entity_poly.type
_entity_poly.pdbx_seq_one_letter_code
_entity_poly.pdbx_strand_id
1 'polypeptide(L)'
;MILPDVNVLLYAFRQDSVDHARYRVWLDGVVNGDEAYGMSPQVLCSVARIATHPRVYVSPSRLGDAMAFARVLLEQPHCTVVQPGVRHFTIFEELCRKASANGNLVQDAWFAALAVESGCE
;
A
#
# COMPACT_ATOMS: atom_id res chain seq x y z
N MET A 1 -13.82 -5.20 -0.54
CA MET A 1 -13.03 -4.25 0.27
C MET A 1 -11.79 -3.86 -0.52
N ILE A 2 -11.52 -2.58 -0.63
CA ILE A 2 -10.36 -2.07 -1.36
C ILE A 2 -9.12 -2.18 -0.48
N LEU A 3 -8.00 -2.60 -1.09
CA LEU A 3 -6.69 -2.69 -0.45
C LEU A 3 -5.70 -1.86 -1.28
N PRO A 4 -5.40 -0.61 -0.90
CA PRO A 4 -4.49 0.24 -1.68
C PRO A 4 -3.06 -0.29 -1.69
N ASP A 5 -2.41 -0.18 -2.85
CA ASP A 5 -1.01 -0.59 -3.01
C ASP A 5 -0.03 0.55 -2.70
N VAL A 6 1.27 0.23 -2.75
CA VAL A 6 2.35 1.18 -2.42
C VAL A 6 2.27 2.43 -3.30
N ASN A 7 2.12 2.26 -4.61
CA ASN A 7 2.19 3.40 -5.53
C ASN A 7 1.02 4.36 -5.34
N VAL A 8 -0.18 3.84 -5.16
CA VAL A 8 -1.37 4.67 -4.92
C VAL A 8 -1.20 5.50 -3.65
N LEU A 9 -0.74 4.87 -2.56
CA LEU A 9 -0.52 5.56 -1.29
C LEU A 9 0.61 6.58 -1.39
N LEU A 10 1.70 6.22 -2.07
CA LEU A 10 2.84 7.11 -2.25
C LEU A 10 2.44 8.37 -3.04
N TYR A 11 1.68 8.21 -4.12
CA TYR A 11 1.23 9.34 -4.94
C TYR A 11 0.23 10.21 -4.18
N ALA A 12 -0.61 9.62 -3.35
CA ALA A 12 -1.53 10.39 -2.51
C ALA A 12 -0.81 11.15 -1.39
N PHE A 13 0.34 10.65 -0.93
CA PHE A 13 1.14 11.27 0.13
C PHE A 13 2.06 12.38 -0.39
N ARG A 14 2.82 12.11 -1.48
CA ARG A 14 3.84 13.03 -2.00
C ARG A 14 3.20 14.09 -2.90
N GLN A 15 3.30 15.36 -2.47
CA GLN A 15 2.72 16.49 -3.21
C GLN A 15 3.38 16.73 -4.57
N ASP A 16 4.62 16.28 -4.75
CA ASP A 16 5.34 16.39 -6.02
C ASP A 16 5.05 15.25 -7.00
N SER A 17 4.17 14.33 -6.64
CA SER A 17 3.77 13.25 -7.54
C SER A 17 2.89 13.75 -8.67
N VAL A 18 3.07 13.17 -9.86
CA VAL A 18 2.14 13.38 -10.98
C VAL A 18 0.75 12.87 -10.53
N ASP A 19 -0.28 13.64 -10.85
CA ASP A 19 -1.66 13.31 -10.44
C ASP A 19 -1.88 13.20 -8.93
N HIS A 20 -1.03 13.83 -8.11
CA HIS A 20 -1.16 13.82 -6.65
C HIS A 20 -2.59 14.17 -6.20
N ALA A 21 -3.17 15.24 -6.75
CA ALA A 21 -4.50 15.71 -6.37
C ALA A 21 -5.56 14.64 -6.62
N ARG A 22 -5.47 13.94 -7.76
CA ARG A 22 -6.41 12.86 -8.11
C ARG A 22 -6.32 11.69 -7.14
N TYR A 23 -5.12 11.25 -6.82
CA TYR A 23 -4.90 10.15 -5.88
C TYR A 23 -5.31 10.54 -4.47
N ARG A 24 -5.05 11.78 -4.06
CA ARG A 24 -5.42 12.27 -2.73
C ARG A 24 -6.94 12.32 -2.58
N VAL A 25 -7.66 12.84 -3.57
CA VAL A 25 -9.13 12.88 -3.56
C VAL A 25 -9.71 11.47 -3.48
N TRP A 26 -9.16 10.55 -4.29
CA TRP A 26 -9.59 9.16 -4.27
C TRP A 26 -9.38 8.52 -2.89
N LEU A 27 -8.20 8.69 -2.32
CA LEU A 27 -7.89 8.11 -1.01
C LEU A 27 -8.77 8.69 0.10
N ASP A 28 -8.96 10.01 0.10
CA ASP A 28 -9.84 10.67 1.06
C ASP A 28 -11.27 10.12 0.96
N GLY A 29 -11.73 9.84 -0.25
CA GLY A 29 -13.04 9.23 -0.48
C GLY A 29 -13.15 7.82 0.09
N VAL A 30 -12.09 7.03 -0.02
CA VAL A 30 -12.05 5.67 0.55
C VAL A 30 -12.03 5.73 2.08
N VAL A 31 -11.14 6.55 2.63
CA VAL A 31 -10.91 6.63 4.09
C VAL A 31 -12.11 7.21 4.83
N ASN A 32 -12.76 8.22 4.24
CA ASN A 32 -13.90 8.90 4.86
C ASN A 32 -15.26 8.35 4.43
N GLY A 33 -15.26 7.31 3.59
CA GLY A 33 -16.49 6.64 3.15
C GLY A 33 -17.08 5.74 4.24
N ASP A 34 -18.25 5.17 3.92
CA ASP A 34 -18.98 4.31 4.85
C ASP A 34 -18.54 2.85 4.77
N GLU A 35 -17.79 2.48 3.76
CA GLU A 35 -17.36 1.10 3.53
C GLU A 35 -16.02 0.82 4.19
N ALA A 36 -15.83 -0.42 4.64
CA ALA A 36 -14.55 -0.89 5.14
C ALA A 36 -13.50 -0.89 4.03
N TYR A 37 -12.26 -0.55 4.38
CA TYR A 37 -11.12 -0.68 3.49
C TYR A 37 -10.00 -1.43 4.20
N GLY A 38 -9.15 -2.09 3.42
CA GLY A 38 -7.98 -2.81 3.94
C GLY A 38 -6.74 -1.93 3.94
N MET A 39 -5.85 -2.16 4.90
CA MET A 39 -4.56 -1.49 4.96
C MET A 39 -3.52 -2.48 5.46
N SER A 40 -2.42 -2.61 4.69
CA SER A 40 -1.33 -3.51 5.04
C SER A 40 -0.19 -2.75 5.71
N PRO A 41 0.20 -3.12 6.94
CA PRO A 41 1.36 -2.49 7.59
C PRO A 41 2.65 -2.64 6.79
N GLN A 42 2.83 -3.74 6.06
CA GLN A 42 4.02 -3.95 5.23
C GLN A 42 4.03 -3.01 4.02
N VAL A 43 2.84 -2.76 3.43
CA VAL A 43 2.71 -1.77 2.37
C VAL A 43 3.04 -0.37 2.90
N LEU A 44 2.56 -0.03 4.10
CA LEU A 44 2.88 1.25 4.73
C LEU A 44 4.36 1.39 5.05
N CYS A 45 5.01 0.30 5.45
CA CYS A 45 6.47 0.27 5.63
C CYS A 45 7.18 0.60 4.32
N SER A 46 6.74 0.04 3.22
CA SER A 46 7.31 0.32 1.89
C SER A 46 7.10 1.77 1.48
N VAL A 47 5.93 2.33 1.74
CA VAL A 47 5.66 3.76 1.49
C VAL A 47 6.63 4.64 2.26
N ALA A 48 6.82 4.38 3.55
CA ALA A 48 7.74 5.14 4.39
C ALA A 48 9.19 5.01 3.90
N ARG A 49 9.60 3.80 3.53
CA ARG A 49 10.95 3.54 3.02
C ARG A 49 11.22 4.32 1.74
N ILE A 50 10.30 4.29 0.80
CA ILE A 50 10.48 4.95 -0.50
C ILE A 50 10.38 6.47 -0.33
N ALA A 51 9.39 6.97 0.41
CA ALA A 51 9.16 8.40 0.58
C ALA A 51 10.34 9.12 1.27
N THR A 52 11.08 8.43 2.13
CA THR A 52 12.23 8.98 2.85
C THR A 52 13.56 8.72 2.16
N HIS A 53 13.56 8.06 0.99
CA HIS A 53 14.79 7.59 0.35
C HIS A 53 15.47 8.71 -0.45
N PRO A 54 16.70 9.10 -0.09
CA PRO A 54 17.39 10.21 -0.76
C PRO A 54 17.84 9.93 -2.19
N ARG A 55 17.86 8.65 -2.59
CA ARG A 55 18.17 8.26 -3.98
C ARG A 55 16.93 8.28 -4.89
N VAL A 56 15.73 8.28 -4.30
CA VAL A 56 14.48 8.35 -5.05
C VAL A 56 14.03 9.79 -5.22
N TYR A 57 14.14 10.58 -4.16
CA TYR A 57 13.67 11.96 -4.15
C TYR A 57 14.80 12.93 -3.85
N VAL A 58 14.82 14.07 -4.56
CA VAL A 58 15.73 15.18 -4.27
C VAL A 58 15.43 15.77 -2.89
N SER A 59 14.14 15.88 -2.57
CA SER A 59 13.67 16.31 -1.26
C SER A 59 12.86 15.19 -0.61
N PRO A 60 13.52 14.24 0.07
CA PRO A 60 12.80 13.15 0.70
C PRO A 60 11.84 13.63 1.79
N SER A 61 10.77 12.88 2.01
CA SER A 61 9.85 13.14 3.12
C SER A 61 10.55 12.89 4.45
N ARG A 62 10.11 13.59 5.49
CA ARG A 62 10.56 13.31 6.85
C ARG A 62 9.89 12.00 7.33
N LEU A 63 10.64 11.21 8.07
CA LEU A 63 10.11 9.96 8.62
C LEU A 63 8.86 10.20 9.46
N GLY A 64 8.86 11.24 10.31
CA GLY A 64 7.71 11.57 11.14
C GLY A 64 6.44 11.85 10.35
N ASP A 65 6.57 12.51 9.20
CA ASP A 65 5.43 12.82 8.32
C ASP A 65 4.89 11.54 7.66
N ALA A 66 5.79 10.66 7.22
CA ALA A 66 5.39 9.37 6.63
C ALA A 66 4.69 8.48 7.67
N MET A 67 5.19 8.45 8.89
CA MET A 67 4.59 7.69 9.98
C MET A 67 3.23 8.27 10.40
N ALA A 68 3.09 9.59 10.42
CA ALA A 68 1.81 10.24 10.72
C ALA A 68 0.76 9.91 9.66
N PHE A 69 1.14 9.93 8.39
CA PHE A 69 0.27 9.53 7.29
C PHE A 69 -0.22 8.09 7.46
N ALA A 70 0.71 7.16 7.72
CA ALA A 70 0.39 5.75 7.93
C ALA A 70 -0.56 5.56 9.14
N ARG A 71 -0.29 6.28 10.23
CA ARG A 71 -1.08 6.17 11.44
C ARG A 71 -2.53 6.64 11.22
N VAL A 72 -2.71 7.74 10.48
CA VAL A 72 -4.05 8.23 10.14
C VAL A 72 -4.84 7.17 9.37
N LEU A 73 -4.20 6.50 8.41
CA LEU A 73 -4.86 5.46 7.62
C LEU A 73 -5.26 4.24 8.44
N LEU A 74 -4.42 3.85 9.41
CA LEU A 74 -4.67 2.69 10.26
C LEU A 74 -5.72 2.94 11.33
N GLU A 75 -5.86 4.17 11.79
CA GLU A 75 -6.70 4.51 12.95
C GLU A 75 -8.13 4.89 12.60
N GLN A 76 -8.50 4.86 11.33
CA GLN A 76 -9.88 5.19 10.96
C GLN A 76 -10.85 4.07 11.34
N PRO A 77 -12.11 4.40 11.70
CA PRO A 77 -13.07 3.39 12.16
C PRO A 77 -13.33 2.27 11.16
N HIS A 78 -13.26 2.57 9.86
CA HIS A 78 -13.55 1.60 8.80
C HIS A 78 -12.31 0.87 8.28
N CYS A 79 -11.14 1.09 8.90
CA CYS A 79 -9.91 0.42 8.51
C CYS A 79 -9.86 -1.01 9.05
N THR A 80 -9.62 -1.95 8.16
CA THR A 80 -9.29 -3.34 8.52
C THR A 80 -7.81 -3.55 8.24
N VAL A 81 -7.05 -3.93 9.26
CA VAL A 81 -5.64 -4.26 9.09
C VAL A 81 -5.54 -5.62 8.42
N VAL A 82 -4.87 -5.68 7.26
CA VAL A 82 -4.72 -6.89 6.46
C VAL A 82 -3.29 -7.39 6.54
N GLN A 83 -3.14 -8.63 6.99
CA GLN A 83 -1.83 -9.26 7.14
C GLN A 83 -1.85 -10.65 6.50
N PRO A 84 -0.67 -11.18 6.09
CA PRO A 84 -0.59 -12.53 5.54
C PRO A 84 -1.12 -13.56 6.52
N GLY A 85 -2.00 -14.42 6.05
CA GLY A 85 -2.49 -15.58 6.78
C GLY A 85 -1.78 -16.84 6.36
N VAL A 86 -2.34 -17.98 6.76
CA VAL A 86 -1.71 -19.31 6.55
C VAL A 86 -1.61 -19.71 5.08
N ARG A 87 -2.47 -19.17 4.21
CA ARG A 87 -2.46 -19.51 2.78
C ARG A 87 -1.65 -18.55 1.93
N HIS A 88 -1.21 -17.43 2.50
CA HIS A 88 -0.57 -16.36 1.73
C HIS A 88 0.65 -16.85 0.97
N PHE A 89 1.55 -17.57 1.62
CA PHE A 89 2.79 -17.99 0.96
C PHE A 89 2.54 -18.93 -0.22
N THR A 90 1.60 -19.86 -0.08
CA THR A 90 1.25 -20.78 -1.17
C THR A 90 0.68 -20.03 -2.37
N ILE A 91 -0.20 -19.05 -2.13
CA ILE A 91 -0.75 -18.21 -3.19
C ILE A 91 0.34 -17.38 -3.85
N PHE A 92 1.19 -16.77 -3.03
CA PHE A 92 2.33 -15.96 -3.49
C PHE A 92 3.27 -16.77 -4.39
N GLU A 93 3.68 -17.95 -3.94
CA GLU A 93 4.55 -18.84 -4.72
C GLU A 93 3.94 -19.20 -6.06
N GLU A 94 2.64 -19.53 -6.07
CA GLU A 94 1.94 -19.88 -7.29
C GLU A 94 1.85 -18.71 -8.27
N LEU A 95 1.57 -17.49 -7.78
CA LEU A 95 1.53 -16.29 -8.61
C LEU A 95 2.90 -15.98 -9.20
N CYS A 96 3.97 -16.11 -8.42
CA CYS A 96 5.33 -15.93 -8.90
C CYS A 96 5.67 -16.93 -10.02
N ARG A 97 5.27 -18.17 -9.86
CA ARG A 97 5.53 -19.23 -10.83
C ARG A 97 4.80 -18.97 -12.14
N LYS A 98 3.51 -18.62 -12.06
CA LYS A 98 2.69 -18.32 -13.25
C LYS A 98 3.20 -17.12 -14.03
N ALA A 99 3.69 -16.10 -13.34
CA ALA A 99 4.19 -14.87 -13.97
C ALA A 99 5.67 -14.94 -14.32
N SER A 100 6.39 -16.03 -13.98
CA SER A 100 7.83 -16.12 -14.05
C SER A 100 8.50 -14.89 -13.41
N ALA A 101 8.01 -14.54 -12.22
CA ALA A 101 8.35 -13.28 -11.57
C ALA A 101 9.80 -13.22 -11.12
N ASN A 102 10.42 -12.06 -11.33
CA ASN A 102 11.72 -11.73 -10.74
C ASN A 102 11.74 -10.24 -10.35
N GLY A 103 12.66 -9.87 -9.47
CA GLY A 103 12.82 -8.49 -9.04
C GLY A 103 11.52 -7.90 -8.48
N ASN A 104 11.11 -6.76 -9.01
CA ASN A 104 9.93 -6.04 -8.54
C ASN A 104 8.62 -6.80 -8.72
N LEU A 105 8.56 -7.71 -9.70
CA LEU A 105 7.36 -8.54 -9.90
C LEU A 105 7.14 -9.49 -8.73
N VAL A 106 8.18 -9.89 -8.02
CA VAL A 106 8.07 -10.71 -6.82
C VAL A 106 7.30 -9.95 -5.74
N GLN A 107 7.61 -8.66 -5.57
CA GLN A 107 6.92 -7.79 -4.62
C GLN A 107 5.44 -7.62 -5.00
N ASP A 108 5.17 -7.42 -6.30
CA ASP A 108 3.81 -7.28 -6.82
C ASP A 108 3.00 -8.56 -6.56
N ALA A 109 3.62 -9.73 -6.76
CA ALA A 109 3.00 -11.02 -6.49
C ALA A 109 2.69 -11.20 -5.00
N TRP A 110 3.58 -10.71 -4.12
CA TRP A 110 3.36 -10.75 -2.67
C TRP A 110 2.10 -9.98 -2.29
N PHE A 111 1.97 -8.78 -2.83
CA PHE A 111 0.82 -7.92 -2.57
C PHE A 111 -0.47 -8.52 -3.17
N ALA A 112 -0.39 -9.03 -4.40
CA ALA A 112 -1.53 -9.68 -5.05
C ALA A 112 -2.02 -10.89 -4.23
N ALA A 113 -1.09 -11.68 -3.70
CA ALA A 113 -1.43 -12.81 -2.83
C ALA A 113 -2.15 -12.36 -1.56
N LEU A 114 -1.74 -11.24 -0.99
CA LEU A 114 -2.40 -10.65 0.17
C LEU A 114 -3.85 -10.28 -0.16
N ALA A 115 -4.07 -9.63 -1.29
CA ALA A 115 -5.40 -9.26 -1.74
C ALA A 115 -6.29 -10.49 -2.00
N VAL A 116 -5.74 -11.51 -2.66
CA VAL A 116 -6.46 -12.75 -2.96
C VAL A 116 -6.86 -13.46 -1.68
N GLU A 117 -5.92 -13.66 -0.77
CA GLU A 117 -6.21 -14.37 0.49
C GLU A 117 -7.26 -13.63 1.33
N SER A 118 -7.17 -12.32 1.40
CA SER A 118 -8.09 -11.50 2.22
C SER A 118 -9.41 -11.17 1.54
N GLY A 119 -9.57 -11.54 0.26
CA GLY A 119 -10.78 -11.21 -0.50
C GLY A 119 -10.90 -9.72 -0.84
N CYS A 120 -9.78 -9.01 -0.94
CA CYS A 120 -9.75 -7.59 -1.30
C CYS A 120 -9.60 -7.37 -2.80
N GLU A 121 -9.97 -6.19 -3.22
CA GLU A 121 -9.79 -5.73 -4.60
C GLU A 121 -8.53 -4.91 -4.78
#